data_634f016ec1ce21816b78d73bfaef41f5
#
_entry.id   634f016ec1ce21816b78d73bfaef41f5
#
_cell.length_a   1.000
_cell.length_b   1.000
_cell.length_c   1.000
_cell.angle_alpha   90.00
_cell.angle_beta   90.00
_cell.angle_gamma   90.00
#
_symmetry.space_group_name_H-M   'P 1'
#
loop_
_entity.id
_entity.type
_entity.pdbx_description
1 polymer ?
#
loop_
_entity_poly.entity_id
_entity_poly.type
_entity_poly.pdbx_seq_one_letter_code
_entity_poly.pdbx_strand_id
1 'polypeptide(L)'
;LQCIIKALQDRVELLHKANKIEQLSKGYSNDKKYIIYGNNHKFLLRVAEKESYERKEAEFQLLKEMQRLNVQSPEPIAKGKFDELNSCYTLYSYIEGTDAKEALEILSDEEQYGIGYEAGKELSIMHLLKSPSTIKPWYERVMEKHYRYLKAYKS
;
A
#
# COMPACT_ATOMS: atom_id res chain seq x y z
N LEU A 1 16.90 -10.25 4.58
CA LEU A 1 16.70 -9.23 3.55
C LEU A 1 17.41 -9.59 2.24
N GLN A 2 18.72 -9.87 2.27
CA GLN A 2 19.49 -10.20 1.05
C GLN A 2 18.90 -11.39 0.28
N CYS A 3 18.45 -12.45 0.97
CA CYS A 3 17.78 -13.60 0.33
C CYS A 3 16.47 -13.19 -0.35
N ILE A 4 15.66 -12.32 0.27
CA ILE A 4 14.41 -11.81 -0.30
C ILE A 4 14.70 -11.01 -1.57
N ILE A 5 15.71 -10.14 -1.53
CA ILE A 5 16.07 -9.29 -2.66
C ILE A 5 16.57 -10.13 -3.82
N LYS A 6 17.45 -11.10 -3.57
CA LYS A 6 17.96 -11.99 -4.62
C LYS A 6 16.80 -12.78 -5.25
N ALA A 7 15.92 -13.35 -4.46
CA ALA A 7 14.75 -14.07 -4.96
C ALA A 7 13.78 -13.16 -5.74
N LEU A 8 13.70 -11.87 -5.41
CA LEU A 8 12.93 -10.89 -6.16
C LEU A 8 13.60 -10.51 -7.48
N GLN A 9 14.92 -10.31 -7.47
CA GLN A 9 15.68 -10.06 -8.68
C GLN A 9 15.50 -11.19 -9.69
N ASP A 10 15.53 -12.45 -9.25
CA ASP A 10 15.30 -13.61 -10.12
C ASP A 10 13.88 -13.68 -10.70
N ARG A 11 12.89 -13.06 -10.05
CA ARG A 11 11.47 -13.13 -10.42
C ARG A 11 10.93 -11.88 -11.09
N VAL A 12 11.55 -10.74 -10.89
CA VAL A 12 11.08 -9.44 -11.35
C VAL A 12 12.18 -8.75 -12.15
N GLU A 13 12.06 -8.78 -13.46
CA GLU A 13 13.06 -8.25 -14.40
C GLU A 13 13.45 -6.79 -14.09
N LEU A 14 12.47 -5.98 -13.68
CA LEU A 14 12.68 -4.58 -13.30
C LEU A 14 13.69 -4.41 -12.15
N LEU A 15 13.91 -5.45 -11.34
CA LEU A 15 14.83 -5.43 -10.21
C LEU A 15 16.21 -6.03 -10.50
N HIS A 16 16.45 -6.58 -11.68
CA HIS A 16 17.76 -7.17 -12.05
C HIS A 16 18.92 -6.20 -11.88
N LYS A 17 18.68 -4.91 -12.08
CA LYS A 17 19.69 -3.85 -11.96
C LYS A 17 19.51 -2.99 -10.70
N ALA A 18 18.78 -3.49 -9.72
CA ALA A 18 18.65 -2.81 -8.44
C ALA A 18 20.02 -2.77 -7.74
N ASN A 19 20.47 -1.58 -7.39
CA ASN A 19 21.81 -1.33 -6.84
C ASN A 19 21.81 -0.83 -5.39
N LYS A 20 20.67 -0.34 -4.90
CA LYS A 20 20.53 0.20 -3.55
C LYS A 20 19.18 -0.15 -2.97
N ILE A 21 19.17 -0.43 -1.67
CA ILE A 21 17.96 -0.76 -0.91
C ILE A 21 18.02 -0.03 0.41
N GLU A 22 16.95 0.67 0.75
CA GLU A 22 16.81 1.39 2.00
C GLU A 22 15.58 0.92 2.74
N GLN A 23 15.69 0.73 4.05
CA GLN A 23 14.53 0.41 4.88
C GLN A 23 13.75 1.69 5.16
N LEU A 24 12.43 1.62 4.96
CA LEU A 24 11.50 2.70 5.28
C LEU A 24 10.79 2.38 6.59
N SER A 25 11.04 3.17 7.63
CA SER A 25 10.45 3.01 8.96
C SER A 25 9.10 3.72 9.14
N LYS A 26 8.71 4.61 8.21
CA LYS A 26 7.45 5.38 8.26
C LYS A 26 6.21 4.50 8.02
N GLY A 27 5.11 4.82 8.68
CA GLY A 27 3.77 4.25 8.50
C GLY A 27 3.35 3.29 9.61
N TYR A 28 2.04 2.98 9.66
CA TYR A 28 1.37 2.30 10.78
C TYR A 28 1.18 0.79 10.60
N SER A 29 1.59 0.22 9.46
CA SER A 29 1.49 -1.24 9.27
C SER A 29 2.71 -1.96 9.85
N ASN A 30 2.51 -3.21 10.30
CA ASN A 30 3.59 -4.09 10.75
C ASN A 30 4.46 -4.62 9.58
N ASP A 31 4.14 -4.29 8.34
CA ASP A 31 4.93 -4.71 7.19
C ASP A 31 6.32 -4.09 7.25
N LYS A 32 7.33 -4.87 6.95
CA LYS A 32 8.66 -4.33 6.64
C LYS A 32 8.63 -3.68 5.25
N LYS A 33 9.07 -2.45 5.17
CA LYS A 33 9.02 -1.64 3.95
C LYS A 33 10.43 -1.29 3.50
N TYR A 34 10.67 -1.37 2.20
CA TYR A 34 11.96 -1.06 1.62
C TYR A 34 11.78 -0.26 0.33
N ILE A 35 12.62 0.75 0.15
CA ILE A 35 12.76 1.44 -1.13
C ILE A 35 13.86 0.72 -1.89
N ILE A 36 13.54 0.26 -3.09
CA ILE A 36 14.50 -0.38 -4.00
C ILE A 36 14.79 0.61 -5.12
N TYR A 37 16.06 0.92 -5.31
CA TYR A 37 16.54 1.81 -6.35
C TYR A 37 16.97 0.99 -7.58
N GLY A 38 16.25 1.14 -8.69
CA GLY A 38 16.63 0.66 -10.01
C GLY A 38 17.35 1.75 -10.80
N ASN A 39 17.63 1.50 -12.09
CA ASN A 39 18.41 2.42 -12.93
C ASN A 39 17.81 3.85 -13.01
N ASN A 40 16.50 3.97 -13.20
CA ASN A 40 15.80 5.27 -13.31
C ASN A 40 14.47 5.28 -12.52
N HIS A 41 14.19 4.24 -11.76
CA HIS A 41 12.93 4.09 -11.04
C HIS A 41 13.18 3.65 -9.61
N LYS A 42 12.30 4.08 -8.74
CA LYS A 42 12.22 3.57 -7.36
C LYS A 42 10.99 2.69 -7.20
N PHE A 43 11.10 1.71 -6.35
CA PHE A 43 10.03 0.77 -6.04
C PHE A 43 9.83 0.70 -4.53
N LEU A 44 8.59 0.50 -4.10
CA LEU A 44 8.23 0.21 -2.73
C LEU A 44 7.98 -1.29 -2.58
N LEU A 45 8.88 -1.97 -1.89
CA LEU A 45 8.69 -3.36 -1.47
C LEU A 45 8.08 -3.39 -0.07
N ARG A 46 6.98 -4.13 0.07
CA ARG A 46 6.38 -4.46 1.37
C ARG A 46 6.50 -5.96 1.59
N VAL A 47 7.00 -6.35 2.76
CA VAL A 47 7.14 -7.74 3.19
C VAL A 47 6.33 -7.93 4.46
N ALA A 48 5.44 -8.91 4.45
CA ALA A 48 4.56 -9.26 5.55
C ALA A 48 4.62 -10.75 5.85
N GLU A 49 4.00 -11.18 6.95
CA GLU A 49 3.81 -12.59 7.27
C GLU A 49 2.93 -13.28 6.21
N LYS A 50 3.19 -14.56 5.95
CA LYS A 50 2.53 -15.36 4.90
C LYS A 50 1.01 -15.40 5.08
N GLU A 51 0.52 -15.40 6.30
CA GLU A 51 -0.89 -15.40 6.67
C GLU A 51 -1.63 -14.15 6.17
N SER A 52 -0.90 -13.07 5.95
CA SER A 52 -1.44 -11.82 5.40
C SER A 52 -1.63 -11.84 3.88
N TYR A 53 -1.22 -12.90 3.18
CA TYR A 53 -1.17 -12.91 1.71
C TYR A 53 -2.50 -12.62 1.05
N GLU A 54 -3.59 -13.23 1.48
CA GLU A 54 -4.92 -13.02 0.90
C GLU A 54 -5.36 -11.55 1.00
N ARG A 55 -5.12 -10.94 2.15
CA ARG A 55 -5.39 -9.51 2.34
C ARG A 55 -4.52 -8.64 1.42
N LYS A 56 -3.22 -8.97 1.30
CA LYS A 56 -2.29 -8.27 0.40
C LYS A 56 -2.65 -8.44 -1.07
N GLU A 57 -3.15 -9.59 -1.43
CA GLU A 57 -3.66 -9.84 -2.77
C GLU A 57 -4.90 -8.99 -3.07
N ALA A 58 -5.84 -8.89 -2.13
CA ALA A 58 -7.01 -8.02 -2.27
C ALA A 58 -6.62 -6.53 -2.40
N GLU A 59 -5.67 -6.04 -1.56
CA GLU A 59 -5.10 -4.70 -1.68
C GLU A 59 -4.47 -4.47 -3.07
N PHE A 60 -3.72 -5.45 -3.58
CA PHE A 60 -3.07 -5.39 -4.88
C PHE A 60 -4.08 -5.33 -6.04
N GLN A 61 -5.14 -6.11 -5.99
CA GLN A 61 -6.21 -6.07 -7.00
C GLN A 61 -6.99 -4.76 -6.96
N LEU A 62 -7.27 -4.24 -5.76
CA LEU A 62 -7.92 -2.94 -5.60
C LEU A 62 -7.10 -1.82 -6.27
N LEU A 63 -5.77 -1.81 -6.08
CA LEU A 63 -4.91 -0.84 -6.75
C LEU A 63 -4.93 -0.98 -8.27
N LYS A 64 -5.04 -2.19 -8.82
CA LYS A 64 -5.24 -2.38 -10.27
C LYS A 64 -6.54 -1.78 -10.77
N GLU A 65 -7.62 -1.91 -10.02
CA GLU A 65 -8.89 -1.27 -10.39
C GLU A 65 -8.79 0.26 -10.29
N MET A 66 -8.09 0.79 -9.27
CA MET A 66 -7.81 2.23 -9.17
C MET A 66 -7.02 2.76 -10.36
N GLN A 67 -6.02 2.01 -10.83
CA GLN A 67 -5.27 2.36 -12.06
C GLN A 67 -6.17 2.44 -13.30
N ARG A 68 -7.15 1.53 -13.43
CA ARG A 68 -8.14 1.57 -14.54
C ARG A 68 -9.00 2.82 -14.52
N LEU A 69 -9.22 3.40 -13.35
CA LEU A 69 -9.95 4.65 -13.18
C LEU A 69 -9.03 5.89 -13.24
N ASN A 70 -7.75 5.70 -13.56
CA ASN A 70 -6.71 6.75 -13.55
C ASN A 70 -6.55 7.46 -12.19
N VAL A 71 -6.83 6.77 -11.08
CA VAL A 71 -6.56 7.29 -9.74
C VAL A 71 -5.05 7.39 -9.54
N GLN A 72 -4.58 8.51 -9.01
CA GLN A 72 -3.17 8.74 -8.68
C GLN A 72 -2.77 7.89 -7.47
N SER A 73 -2.34 6.68 -7.72
CA SER A 73 -1.98 5.68 -6.71
C SER A 73 -0.72 4.91 -7.11
N PRO A 74 -0.02 4.24 -6.16
CA PRO A 74 1.12 3.39 -6.51
C PRO A 74 0.71 2.29 -7.49
N GLU A 75 1.49 2.11 -8.55
CA GLU A 75 1.26 1.03 -9.53
C GLU A 75 1.62 -0.33 -8.91
N PRO A 76 0.71 -1.30 -8.90
CA PRO A 76 0.99 -2.65 -8.41
C PRO A 76 1.75 -3.46 -9.46
N ILE A 77 3.03 -3.79 -9.16
CA ILE A 77 3.99 -4.39 -10.11
C ILE A 77 4.04 -5.92 -9.95
N ALA A 78 4.29 -6.39 -8.73
CA ALA A 78 4.44 -7.81 -8.46
C ALA A 78 3.99 -8.18 -7.04
N LYS A 79 3.56 -9.43 -6.86
CA LYS A 79 3.23 -10.02 -5.56
C LYS A 79 3.61 -11.49 -5.54
N GLY A 80 3.81 -12.05 -4.35
CA GLY A 80 4.09 -13.47 -4.20
C GLY A 80 4.36 -13.89 -2.77
N LYS A 81 4.67 -15.18 -2.63
CA LYS A 81 5.04 -15.81 -1.37
C LYS A 81 6.49 -16.26 -1.41
N PHE A 82 7.13 -16.22 -0.24
CA PHE A 82 8.42 -16.84 0.06
C PHE A 82 8.15 -17.92 1.10
N ASP A 83 7.85 -19.12 0.65
CA ASP A 83 7.45 -20.23 1.55
C ASP A 83 8.55 -20.57 2.55
N GLU A 84 9.80 -20.58 2.11
CA GLU A 84 10.98 -20.83 2.95
C GLU A 84 11.18 -19.79 4.07
N LEU A 85 10.67 -18.58 3.90
CA LEU A 85 10.81 -17.47 4.84
C LEU A 85 9.51 -17.17 5.60
N ASN A 86 8.49 -18.00 5.44
CA ASN A 86 7.15 -17.79 5.99
C ASN A 86 6.64 -16.36 5.78
N SER A 87 6.86 -15.79 4.59
CA SER A 87 6.52 -14.41 4.28
C SER A 87 5.87 -14.26 2.92
N CYS A 88 5.23 -13.11 2.71
CA CYS A 88 4.71 -12.68 1.42
C CYS A 88 5.21 -11.28 1.11
N TYR A 89 5.17 -10.92 -0.17
CA TYR A 89 5.59 -9.60 -0.63
C TYR A 89 4.59 -8.99 -1.60
N THR A 90 4.60 -7.67 -1.63
CA THR A 90 4.01 -6.84 -2.68
C THR A 90 5.02 -5.77 -3.10
N LEU A 91 5.13 -5.56 -4.40
CA LEU A 91 6.00 -4.58 -5.03
C LEU A 91 5.15 -3.55 -5.78
N TYR A 92 5.41 -2.28 -5.52
CA TYR A 92 4.72 -1.15 -6.10
C TYR A 92 5.70 -0.15 -6.70
N SER A 93 5.25 0.71 -7.62
CA SER A 93 5.99 1.92 -7.94
C SER A 93 6.13 2.79 -6.68
N TYR A 94 7.25 3.52 -6.59
CA TYR A 94 7.44 4.48 -5.50
C TYR A 94 6.93 5.84 -5.94
N ILE A 95 6.09 6.46 -5.12
CA ILE A 95 5.64 7.85 -5.34
C ILE A 95 6.62 8.77 -4.62
N GLU A 96 7.28 9.63 -5.38
CA GLU A 96 8.13 10.70 -4.83
C GLU A 96 7.24 11.78 -4.19
N GLY A 97 7.70 12.35 -3.11
CA GLY A 97 7.00 13.44 -2.45
C GLY A 97 7.42 13.63 -1.01
N THR A 98 6.87 14.65 -0.41
CA THR A 98 7.02 14.98 1.01
C THR A 98 5.75 14.58 1.76
N ASP A 99 5.89 14.11 3.00
CA ASP A 99 4.75 13.82 3.87
C ASP A 99 3.86 15.07 4.00
N ALA A 100 2.56 14.91 3.77
CA ALA A 100 1.61 16.03 3.80
C ALA A 100 1.64 16.79 5.14
N LYS A 101 1.84 16.09 6.25
CA LYS A 101 1.97 16.72 7.58
C LYS A 101 3.16 17.68 7.64
N GLU A 102 4.29 17.27 7.08
CA GLU A 102 5.50 18.11 7.04
C GLU A 102 5.34 19.25 6.02
N ALA A 103 4.75 18.98 4.86
CA ALA A 103 4.55 19.96 3.81
C ALA A 103 3.55 21.06 4.20
N LEU A 104 2.42 20.69 4.82
CA LEU A 104 1.37 21.64 5.19
C LEU A 104 1.84 22.71 6.21
N GLU A 105 2.87 22.42 6.99
CA GLU A 105 3.41 23.40 7.96
C GLU A 105 4.12 24.59 7.28
N ILE A 106 4.55 24.45 6.02
CA ILE A 106 5.35 25.46 5.30
C ILE A 106 4.61 26.05 4.08
N LEU A 107 3.45 25.51 3.73
CA LEU A 107 2.66 25.96 2.59
C LEU A 107 1.69 27.07 2.97
N SER A 108 1.41 27.98 2.03
CA SER A 108 0.37 28.98 2.16
C SER A 108 -1.03 28.38 2.24
N ASP A 109 -1.99 29.11 2.76
CA ASP A 109 -3.39 28.68 2.86
C ASP A 109 -3.97 28.31 1.48
N GLU A 110 -3.60 29.02 0.43
CA GLU A 110 -4.04 28.75 -0.95
C GLU A 110 -3.47 27.41 -1.46
N GLU A 111 -2.19 27.14 -1.19
CA GLU A 111 -1.55 25.87 -1.56
C GLU A 111 -2.14 24.69 -0.76
N GLN A 112 -2.38 24.86 0.53
CA GLN A 112 -3.05 23.88 1.38
C GLN A 112 -4.47 23.56 0.86
N TYR A 113 -5.23 24.59 0.50
CA TYR A 113 -6.55 24.44 -0.11
C TYR A 113 -6.45 23.66 -1.44
N GLY A 114 -5.50 24.02 -2.29
CA GLY A 114 -5.24 23.33 -3.56
C GLY A 114 -4.98 21.83 -3.38
N ILE A 115 -4.13 21.46 -2.44
CA ILE A 115 -3.84 20.05 -2.09
C ILE A 115 -5.12 19.35 -1.62
N GLY A 116 -5.89 19.97 -0.74
CA GLY A 116 -7.15 19.42 -0.24
C GLY A 116 -8.18 19.21 -1.36
N TYR A 117 -8.26 20.16 -2.28
CA TYR A 117 -9.15 20.08 -3.45
C TYR A 117 -8.76 18.92 -4.38
N GLU A 118 -7.48 18.79 -4.74
CA GLU A 118 -7.01 17.69 -5.59
C GLU A 118 -7.19 16.32 -4.89
N ALA A 119 -6.90 16.23 -3.61
CA ALA A 119 -7.17 15.00 -2.83
C ALA A 119 -8.66 14.63 -2.82
N GLY A 120 -9.55 15.63 -2.73
CA GLY A 120 -11.01 15.43 -2.83
C GLY A 120 -11.45 14.92 -4.20
N LYS A 121 -10.83 15.40 -5.28
CA LYS A 121 -11.06 14.90 -6.64
C LYS A 121 -10.66 13.43 -6.78
N GLU A 122 -9.46 13.07 -6.33
CA GLU A 122 -8.99 11.68 -6.36
C GLU A 122 -9.93 10.77 -5.55
N LEU A 123 -10.33 11.20 -4.36
CA LEU A 123 -11.28 10.46 -3.53
C LEU A 123 -12.64 10.26 -4.23
N SER A 124 -13.13 11.27 -4.96
CA SER A 124 -14.38 11.14 -5.72
C SER A 124 -14.30 10.09 -6.82
N ILE A 125 -13.15 9.96 -7.48
CA ILE A 125 -12.91 8.90 -8.48
C ILE A 125 -12.83 7.53 -7.81
N MET A 126 -12.14 7.42 -6.67
CA MET A 126 -12.09 6.18 -5.88
C MET A 126 -13.47 5.69 -5.49
N HIS A 127 -14.41 6.59 -5.18
CA HIS A 127 -15.79 6.25 -4.83
C HIS A 127 -16.61 5.67 -5.98
N LEU A 128 -16.13 5.71 -7.22
CA LEU A 128 -16.75 5.01 -8.35
C LEU A 128 -16.51 3.49 -8.29
N LEU A 129 -15.52 3.04 -7.51
CA LEU A 129 -15.28 1.62 -7.28
C LEU A 129 -16.40 1.02 -6.44
N LYS A 130 -17.08 0.05 -7.01
CA LYS A 130 -18.10 -0.70 -6.27
C LYS A 130 -17.43 -1.76 -5.41
N SER A 131 -17.85 -1.84 -4.14
CA SER A 131 -17.43 -2.93 -3.27
C SER A 131 -17.90 -4.27 -3.85
N PRO A 132 -17.07 -5.32 -3.85
CA PRO A 132 -17.50 -6.66 -4.22
C PRO A 132 -18.70 -7.11 -3.36
N SER A 133 -19.66 -7.83 -3.96
CA SER A 133 -20.84 -8.32 -3.26
C SER A 133 -20.52 -9.29 -2.10
N THR A 134 -19.30 -9.83 -2.08
CA THR A 134 -18.79 -10.68 -0.99
C THR A 134 -18.43 -9.89 0.27
N ILE A 135 -18.29 -8.57 0.16
CA ILE A 135 -17.99 -7.70 1.30
C ILE A 135 -19.31 -7.25 1.93
N LYS A 136 -19.51 -7.60 3.20
CA LYS A 136 -20.65 -7.13 3.96
C LYS A 136 -20.77 -5.60 3.94
N PRO A 137 -21.98 -5.04 3.94
CA PRO A 137 -22.22 -3.61 4.06
C PRO A 137 -21.42 -2.99 5.22
N TRP A 138 -20.99 -1.75 5.05
CA TRP A 138 -20.19 -1.06 6.06
C TRP A 138 -20.83 -1.05 7.44
N TYR A 139 -22.14 -0.80 7.50
CA TYR A 139 -22.89 -0.78 8.76
C TYR A 139 -22.79 -2.12 9.51
N GLU A 140 -22.98 -3.24 8.84
CA GLU A 140 -22.91 -4.57 9.45
C GLU A 140 -21.51 -4.82 10.03
N ARG A 141 -20.46 -4.51 9.26
CA ARG A 141 -19.06 -4.66 9.70
C ARG A 141 -18.74 -3.81 10.93
N VAL A 142 -19.23 -2.57 10.94
CA VAL A 142 -19.01 -1.65 12.07
C VAL A 142 -19.75 -2.14 13.32
N MET A 143 -20.99 -2.60 13.17
CA MET A 143 -21.76 -3.15 14.29
C MET A 143 -21.14 -4.42 14.85
N GLU A 144 -20.68 -5.35 14.00
CA GLU A 144 -19.94 -6.54 14.44
C GLU A 144 -18.68 -6.18 15.25
N LYS A 145 -17.91 -5.20 14.75
CA LYS A 145 -16.73 -4.69 15.45
C LYS A 145 -17.10 -4.07 16.81
N HIS A 146 -18.14 -3.25 16.82
CA HIS A 146 -18.62 -2.59 18.05
C HIS A 146 -19.05 -3.61 19.10
N TYR A 147 -19.86 -4.61 18.73
CA TYR A 147 -20.28 -5.67 19.65
C TYR A 147 -19.10 -6.49 20.19
N ARG A 148 -18.11 -6.77 19.35
CA ARG A 148 -16.88 -7.46 19.79
C ARG A 148 -16.12 -6.65 20.84
N TYR A 149 -16.00 -5.34 20.68
CA TYR A 149 -15.36 -4.47 21.66
C TYR A 149 -16.17 -4.36 22.96
N LEU A 150 -17.49 -4.22 22.86
CA LEU A 150 -18.34 -4.22 24.03
C LEU A 150 -18.23 -5.52 24.84
N LYS A 151 -18.14 -6.66 24.17
CA LYS A 151 -17.95 -7.96 24.82
C LYS A 151 -16.61 -8.01 25.55
N ALA A 152 -15.53 -7.57 24.90
CA ALA A 152 -14.20 -7.53 25.52
C ALA A 152 -14.10 -6.53 26.69
N TYR A 153 -14.88 -5.44 26.65
CA TYR A 153 -14.93 -4.48 27.77
C TYR A 153 -15.69 -4.98 28.98
N LYS A 154 -16.65 -5.88 28.80
CA LYS A 154 -17.49 -6.45 29.87
C LYS A 154 -16.91 -7.72 30.50
N SER A 155 -15.86 -8.31 29.90
CA SER A 155 -15.13 -9.48 30.41
C SER A 155 -13.98 -9.05 31.31
#